data_cc8a5832cb9a6985765127a5149950cf
#
_entry.id   cc8a5832cb9a6985765127a5149950cf
#
_cell.length_a   1.000
_cell.length_b   1.000
_cell.length_c   1.000
_cell.angle_alpha   90.00
_cell.angle_beta   90.00
_cell.angle_gamma   90.00
#
_symmetry.space_group_name_H-M   'P 1'
#
loop_
_entity.id
_entity.type
_entity.pdbx_description
1 polymer ?
#
loop_
_entity_poly.entity_id
_entity_poly.type
_entity_poly.pdbx_seq_one_letter_code
_entity_poly.pdbx_strand_id
1 'polypeptide(L)'
;MFYNSPMESCIVICNRKKAAARKSKVIFIDAVAEVTRERAQSFLTPAHQQRILAAYKAFADVPGFAKVATLAEIVANAANLSIPLHVKRIAAAVATDSNGDAVSLRSAWAQWQNDGRAFWQQMDALVEELDSLIAEGVERA
;
A
#
# COMPACT_ATOMS: atom_id res chain seq x y z
N MET A 1 17.63 9.39 7.80
CA MET A 1 16.19 9.52 8.11
C MET A 1 16.06 10.02 9.53
N PHE A 2 15.00 10.75 9.84
CA PHE A 2 14.83 11.35 11.16
C PHE A 2 14.60 10.27 12.23
N TYR A 3 15.34 10.39 13.33
CA TYR A 3 15.23 9.47 14.46
C TYR A 3 13.86 9.65 15.12
N ASN A 4 13.16 8.55 15.34
CA ASN A 4 11.87 8.51 16.06
C ASN A 4 10.74 9.39 15.49
N SER A 5 10.75 9.67 14.17
CA SER A 5 9.68 10.39 13.50
C SER A 5 8.89 9.47 12.56
N PRO A 6 7.55 9.43 12.65
CA PRO A 6 6.72 8.68 11.72
C PRO A 6 6.57 9.37 10.36
N MET A 7 7.08 10.60 10.22
CA MET A 7 6.92 11.38 8.99
C MET A 7 7.82 10.86 7.87
N GLU A 8 7.23 10.72 6.70
CA GLU A 8 7.95 10.42 5.47
C GLU A 8 8.79 11.63 5.07
N SER A 9 10.06 11.38 4.68
CA SER A 9 10.96 12.42 4.22
C SER A 9 11.11 12.35 2.69
N CYS A 10 11.27 13.52 2.07
CA CYS A 10 11.49 13.65 0.63
C CYS A 10 12.85 14.27 0.35
N ILE A 11 13.52 13.83 -0.70
CA ILE A 11 14.76 14.42 -1.22
C ILE A 11 14.46 15.07 -2.55
N VAL A 12 14.68 16.37 -2.66
CA VAL A 12 14.54 17.12 -3.91
C VAL A 12 15.92 17.35 -4.53
N ILE A 13 16.12 16.91 -5.77
CA ILE A 13 17.37 17.07 -6.53
C ILE A 13 17.13 18.05 -7.68
N CYS A 14 17.73 19.23 -7.60
CA CYS A 14 17.68 20.23 -8.65
C CYS A 14 18.95 20.17 -9.50
N ASN A 15 18.80 19.87 -10.80
CA ASN A 15 19.90 19.81 -11.73
C ASN A 15 19.74 20.85 -12.85
N ARG A 16 20.61 21.86 -12.90
CA ARG A 16 20.61 22.91 -13.94
C ARG A 16 21.25 22.46 -15.25
N LYS A 17 22.06 21.41 -15.22
CA LYS A 17 22.80 20.87 -16.40
C LYS A 17 22.16 19.57 -16.91
N LYS A 18 20.83 19.53 -17.04
CA LYS A 18 20.15 18.36 -17.59
C LYS A 18 20.50 18.13 -19.07
N ALA A 19 20.69 16.87 -19.47
CA ALA A 19 20.77 16.49 -20.87
C ALA A 19 19.48 16.91 -21.62
N ALA A 20 19.57 17.18 -22.90
CA ALA A 20 18.46 17.68 -23.71
C ALA A 20 17.17 16.81 -23.58
N ALA A 21 17.32 15.49 -23.61
CA ALA A 21 16.21 14.53 -23.46
C ALA A 21 15.49 14.59 -22.10
N ARG A 22 16.12 15.17 -21.07
CA ARG A 22 15.59 15.29 -19.71
C ARG A 22 15.13 16.72 -19.36
N LYS A 23 15.31 17.68 -20.28
CA LYS A 23 14.83 19.05 -20.08
C LYS A 23 13.32 19.07 -19.97
N SER A 24 12.78 19.96 -19.13
CA SER A 24 11.35 20.13 -18.87
C SER A 24 10.65 18.85 -18.37
N LYS A 25 11.40 17.92 -17.77
CA LYS A 25 10.87 16.70 -17.15
C LYS A 25 11.37 16.54 -15.74
N VAL A 26 10.54 15.90 -14.90
CA VAL A 26 10.83 15.56 -13.51
C VAL A 26 10.62 14.06 -13.35
N ILE A 27 11.57 13.38 -12.70
CA ILE A 27 11.34 12.01 -12.27
C ILE A 27 10.89 12.02 -10.82
N PHE A 28 9.79 11.34 -10.56
CA PHE A 28 9.28 11.04 -9.22
C PHE A 28 9.63 9.60 -8.89
N ILE A 29 10.19 9.36 -7.71
CA ILE A 29 10.53 8.00 -7.23
C ILE A 29 9.85 7.81 -5.88
N ASP A 30 8.95 6.85 -5.79
CA ASP A 30 8.30 6.43 -4.54
C ASP A 30 9.12 5.32 -3.88
N ALA A 31 9.98 5.71 -2.95
CA ALA A 31 10.84 4.79 -2.24
C ALA A 31 10.34 4.49 -0.80
N VAL A 32 9.07 4.75 -0.51
CA VAL A 32 8.51 4.54 0.84
C VAL A 32 8.57 3.07 1.26
N ALA A 33 8.39 2.14 0.31
CA ALA A 33 8.53 0.71 0.56
C ALA A 33 10.00 0.23 0.64
N GLU A 34 10.94 1.03 0.14
CA GLU A 34 12.38 0.71 0.13
C GLU A 34 13.02 1.09 1.45
N VAL A 35 12.56 0.50 2.54
CA VAL A 35 13.08 0.79 3.88
C VAL A 35 13.03 -0.45 4.76
N THR A 36 14.12 -0.70 5.48
CA THR A 36 14.14 -1.69 6.55
C THR A 36 13.81 -0.99 7.87
N ARG A 37 12.84 -1.53 8.58
CA ARG A 37 12.43 -1.03 9.90
C ARG A 37 12.91 -1.98 10.98
N GLU A 38 13.74 -1.47 11.87
CA GLU A 38 14.20 -2.20 13.05
C GLU A 38 13.90 -1.39 14.30
N ARG A 39 12.99 -1.90 15.14
CA ARG A 39 12.55 -1.25 16.37
C ARG A 39 12.14 0.22 16.14
N ALA A 40 12.93 1.17 16.63
CA ALA A 40 12.67 2.61 16.51
C ALA A 40 13.40 3.29 15.33
N GLN A 41 14.11 2.53 14.49
CA GLN A 41 14.93 3.09 13.42
C GLN A 41 14.50 2.55 12.05
N SER A 42 14.60 3.43 11.05
CA SER A 42 14.39 3.06 9.65
C SER A 42 15.62 3.42 8.84
N PHE A 43 16.17 2.48 8.09
CA PHE A 43 17.36 2.70 7.29
C PHE A 43 17.25 2.09 5.89
N LEU A 44 18.07 2.61 4.98
CA LEU A 44 18.18 2.13 3.61
C LEU A 44 19.35 1.14 3.53
N THR A 45 19.06 -0.07 3.10
CA THR A 45 20.11 -1.04 2.78
C THR A 45 20.83 -0.64 1.48
N PRO A 46 22.03 -1.17 1.22
CA PRO A 46 22.73 -0.96 -0.06
C PRO A 46 21.87 -1.36 -1.28
N ALA A 47 21.06 -2.41 -1.18
CA ALA A 47 20.15 -2.84 -2.23
C ALA A 47 19.07 -1.77 -2.53
N HIS A 48 18.45 -1.18 -1.49
CA HIS A 48 17.50 -0.10 -1.65
C HIS A 48 18.14 1.12 -2.31
N GLN A 49 19.33 1.50 -1.88
CA GLN A 49 20.09 2.62 -2.47
C GLN A 49 20.39 2.38 -3.94
N GLN A 50 20.83 1.17 -4.31
CA GLN A 50 21.11 0.80 -5.70
C GLN A 50 19.86 0.85 -6.58
N ARG A 51 18.71 0.37 -6.06
CA ARG A 51 17.43 0.41 -6.78
C ARG A 51 16.99 1.84 -7.06
N ILE A 52 17.04 2.71 -6.05
CA ILE A 52 16.72 4.14 -6.19
C ILE A 52 17.68 4.82 -7.21
N LEU A 53 18.98 4.55 -7.07
CA LEU A 53 19.99 5.13 -7.97
C LEU A 53 19.85 4.63 -9.41
N ALA A 54 19.50 3.37 -9.60
CA ALA A 54 19.25 2.79 -10.92
C ALA A 54 18.06 3.48 -11.61
N ALA A 55 16.93 3.67 -10.90
CA ALA A 55 15.78 4.40 -11.43
C ALA A 55 16.11 5.86 -11.78
N TYR A 56 16.86 6.55 -10.92
CA TYR A 56 17.32 7.92 -11.17
C TYR A 56 18.20 8.01 -12.41
N LYS A 57 19.14 7.07 -12.60
CA LYS A 57 20.03 7.02 -13.77
C LYS A 57 19.29 6.64 -15.04
N ALA A 58 18.42 5.66 -15.00
CA ALA A 58 17.60 5.21 -16.12
C ALA A 58 16.67 6.31 -16.62
N PHE A 59 16.14 7.13 -15.72
CA PHE A 59 15.18 8.20 -16.01
C PHE A 59 14.01 7.71 -16.87
N ALA A 60 13.40 6.61 -16.48
CA ALA A 60 12.31 5.93 -17.15
C ALA A 60 11.19 5.57 -16.18
N ASP A 61 10.01 5.32 -16.73
CA ASP A 61 8.87 4.89 -15.96
C ASP A 61 9.08 3.45 -15.44
N VAL A 62 8.84 3.25 -14.17
CA VAL A 62 8.81 1.93 -13.51
C VAL A 62 7.49 1.82 -12.76
N PRO A 63 6.59 0.91 -13.16
CA PRO A 63 5.28 0.79 -12.55
C PRO A 63 5.34 0.65 -11.02
N GLY A 64 4.57 1.48 -10.33
CA GLY A 64 4.51 1.47 -8.86
C GLY A 64 5.73 2.03 -8.14
N PHE A 65 6.80 2.44 -8.85
CA PHE A 65 8.05 2.88 -8.24
C PHE A 65 8.56 4.22 -8.77
N ALA A 66 8.58 4.42 -10.10
CA ALA A 66 9.08 5.66 -10.68
C ALA A 66 8.23 6.15 -11.85
N LYS A 67 8.06 7.46 -11.97
CA LYS A 67 7.33 8.12 -13.06
C LYS A 67 8.07 9.36 -13.53
N VAL A 68 8.26 9.46 -14.85
CA VAL A 68 8.77 10.66 -15.49
C VAL A 68 7.58 11.50 -15.96
N ALA A 69 7.38 12.65 -15.35
CA ALA A 69 6.34 13.60 -15.71
C ALA A 69 6.93 14.79 -16.46
N THR A 70 6.19 15.27 -17.45
CA THR A 70 6.50 16.52 -18.15
C THR A 70 6.06 17.73 -17.32
N LEU A 71 6.63 18.89 -17.60
CA LEU A 71 6.23 20.13 -16.96
C LEU A 71 4.73 20.43 -17.20
N ALA A 72 4.21 20.11 -18.40
CA ALA A 72 2.80 20.29 -18.73
C ALA A 72 1.88 19.42 -17.84
N GLU A 73 2.22 18.16 -17.61
CA GLU A 73 1.48 17.28 -16.69
C GLU A 73 1.49 17.79 -15.24
N ILE A 74 2.63 18.31 -14.80
CA ILE A 74 2.76 18.87 -13.46
C ILE A 74 1.89 20.12 -13.30
N VAL A 75 1.89 21.01 -14.30
CA VAL A 75 1.06 22.22 -14.31
C VAL A 75 -0.42 21.86 -14.34
N ALA A 76 -0.82 20.85 -15.14
CA ALA A 76 -2.21 20.36 -15.17
C ALA A 76 -2.68 19.82 -13.80
N ASN A 77 -1.77 19.33 -12.97
CA ASN A 77 -2.01 18.90 -11.59
C ASN A 77 -1.78 20.05 -10.57
N ALA A 78 -2.11 21.29 -10.95
CA ALA A 78 -1.97 22.48 -10.10
C ALA A 78 -0.53 22.70 -9.58
N ALA A 79 0.48 22.32 -10.37
CA ALA A 79 1.90 22.36 -10.03
C ALA A 79 2.25 21.57 -8.72
N ASN A 80 1.42 20.61 -8.36
CA ASN A 80 1.64 19.78 -7.18
C ASN A 80 2.73 18.74 -7.44
N LEU A 81 3.75 18.71 -6.59
CA LEU A 81 4.90 17.78 -6.67
C LEU A 81 4.76 16.59 -5.72
N SER A 82 3.60 16.31 -5.17
CA SER A 82 3.37 15.18 -4.29
C SER A 82 3.59 13.86 -5.05
N ILE A 83 4.51 13.03 -4.59
CA ILE A 83 4.88 11.77 -5.25
C ILE A 83 3.69 10.85 -5.51
N PRO A 84 2.73 10.63 -4.57
CA PRO A 84 1.57 9.76 -4.78
C PRO A 84 0.63 10.21 -5.91
N LEU A 85 0.65 11.48 -6.31
CA LEU A 85 -0.13 11.96 -7.44
C LEU A 85 0.46 11.51 -8.79
N HIS A 86 1.76 11.33 -8.86
CA HIS A 86 2.49 10.97 -10.08
C HIS A 86 2.81 9.49 -10.15
N VAL A 87 3.20 8.88 -9.03
CA VAL A 87 3.49 7.44 -8.94
C VAL A 87 2.32 6.74 -8.28
N LYS A 88 1.50 6.06 -9.09
CA LYS A 88 0.43 5.20 -8.56
C LYS A 88 1.08 3.93 -8.02
N ARG A 89 1.04 3.76 -6.71
CA ARG A 89 1.44 2.49 -6.11
C ARG A 89 0.58 1.39 -6.70
N ILE A 90 1.21 0.36 -7.22
CA ILE A 90 0.50 -0.88 -7.51
C ILE A 90 0.08 -1.38 -6.13
N ALA A 91 -1.22 -1.48 -5.88
CA ALA A 91 -1.71 -2.05 -4.64
C ALA A 91 -0.97 -3.37 -4.44
N ALA A 92 -0.20 -3.46 -3.36
CA ALA A 92 0.53 -4.67 -3.04
C ALA A 92 -0.50 -5.78 -2.92
N ALA A 93 -0.30 -6.82 -3.71
CA ALA A 93 -1.10 -8.02 -3.75
C ALA A 93 -2.61 -7.75 -4.00
N VAL A 94 -3.03 -7.88 -5.22
CA VAL A 94 -4.35 -8.47 -5.46
C VAL A 94 -4.40 -9.66 -4.51
N ALA A 95 -5.31 -9.63 -3.52
CA ALA A 95 -5.50 -10.78 -2.65
C ALA A 95 -5.68 -11.98 -3.58
N THR A 96 -4.80 -12.96 -3.48
CA THR A 96 -4.92 -14.21 -4.22
C THR A 96 -5.67 -15.20 -3.34
N ASP A 97 -6.57 -15.96 -3.95
CA ASP A 97 -7.22 -17.07 -3.28
C ASP A 97 -6.23 -18.21 -2.99
N SER A 98 -6.71 -19.26 -2.34
CA SER A 98 -5.91 -20.46 -2.04
C SER A 98 -5.31 -21.14 -3.29
N ASN A 99 -5.77 -20.79 -4.48
CA ASN A 99 -5.32 -21.32 -5.77
C ASN A 99 -4.34 -20.39 -6.49
N GLY A 100 -4.06 -19.19 -5.92
CA GLY A 100 -3.16 -18.20 -6.50
C GLY A 100 -3.82 -17.26 -7.51
N ASP A 101 -5.15 -17.34 -7.68
CA ASP A 101 -5.90 -16.49 -8.59
C ASP A 101 -6.26 -15.14 -7.94
N ALA A 102 -6.28 -14.09 -8.75
CA ALA A 102 -6.61 -12.74 -8.30
C ALA A 102 -8.07 -12.66 -7.83
N VAL A 103 -8.25 -12.45 -6.51
CA VAL A 103 -9.58 -12.28 -5.93
C VAL A 103 -10.14 -10.91 -6.32
N SER A 104 -11.25 -10.89 -7.06
CA SER A 104 -11.94 -9.64 -7.35
C SER A 104 -12.59 -9.09 -6.07
N LEU A 105 -12.74 -7.75 -5.97
CA LEU A 105 -13.43 -7.13 -4.83
C LEU A 105 -14.84 -7.71 -4.64
N ARG A 106 -15.52 -8.04 -5.73
CA ARG A 106 -16.86 -8.63 -5.71
C ARG A 106 -16.84 -10.05 -5.11
N SER A 107 -15.86 -10.89 -5.48
CA SER A 107 -15.73 -12.24 -4.93
C SER A 107 -15.31 -12.22 -3.46
N ALA A 108 -14.38 -11.35 -3.09
CA ALA A 108 -13.99 -11.14 -1.70
C ALA A 108 -15.17 -10.68 -0.83
N TRP A 109 -15.98 -9.77 -1.36
CA TRP A 109 -17.19 -9.29 -0.65
C TRP A 109 -18.23 -10.38 -0.49
N ALA A 110 -18.47 -11.18 -1.54
CA ALA A 110 -19.41 -12.30 -1.47
C ALA A 110 -18.95 -13.36 -0.47
N GLN A 111 -17.67 -13.67 -0.43
CA GLN A 111 -17.10 -14.59 0.53
C GLN A 111 -17.25 -14.05 1.97
N TRP A 112 -16.89 -12.77 2.21
CA TRP A 112 -17.07 -12.15 3.51
C TRP A 112 -18.53 -12.17 3.99
N GLN A 113 -19.50 -11.92 3.08
CA GLN A 113 -20.91 -12.00 3.42
C GLN A 113 -21.34 -13.43 3.77
N ASN A 114 -20.82 -14.44 3.08
CA ASN A 114 -21.15 -15.84 3.37
C ASN A 114 -20.55 -16.29 4.71
N ASP A 115 -19.29 -15.96 4.95
CA ASP A 115 -18.60 -16.28 6.20
C ASP A 115 -19.26 -15.57 7.39
N GLY A 116 -19.66 -14.31 7.20
CA GLY A 116 -20.41 -13.54 8.19
C GLY A 116 -21.78 -14.19 8.53
N ARG A 117 -22.52 -14.65 7.52
CA ARG A 117 -23.80 -15.35 7.76
C ARG A 117 -23.60 -16.65 8.53
N ALA A 118 -22.60 -17.43 8.15
CA ALA A 118 -22.26 -18.67 8.84
C ALA A 118 -21.88 -18.41 10.30
N PHE A 119 -21.11 -17.37 10.56
CA PHE A 119 -20.77 -16.95 11.91
C PHE A 119 -22.00 -16.58 12.74
N TRP A 120 -22.90 -15.76 12.20
CA TRP A 120 -24.12 -15.37 12.91
C TRP A 120 -25.04 -16.56 13.20
N GLN A 121 -25.20 -17.49 12.26
CA GLN A 121 -25.96 -18.73 12.47
C GLN A 121 -25.39 -19.59 13.60
N GLN A 122 -24.06 -19.69 13.70
CA GLN A 122 -23.39 -20.39 14.80
C GLN A 122 -23.59 -19.68 16.14
N MET A 123 -23.57 -18.34 16.14
CA MET A 123 -23.84 -17.55 17.33
C MET A 123 -25.28 -17.70 17.82
N ASP A 124 -26.24 -17.67 16.90
CA ASP A 124 -27.66 -17.87 17.23
C ASP A 124 -27.90 -19.27 17.83
N ALA A 125 -27.31 -20.31 17.24
CA ALA A 125 -27.38 -21.67 17.76
C ALA A 125 -26.77 -21.79 19.18
N LEU A 126 -25.66 -21.12 19.43
CA LEU A 126 -25.03 -21.08 20.75
C LEU A 126 -25.92 -20.39 21.79
N VAL A 127 -26.58 -19.30 21.40
CA VAL A 127 -27.50 -18.56 22.27
C VAL A 127 -28.71 -19.46 22.63
N GLU A 128 -29.30 -20.14 21.62
CA GLU A 128 -30.41 -21.08 21.88
C GLU A 128 -30.01 -22.22 22.82
N GLU A 129 -28.78 -22.75 22.67
CA GLU A 129 -28.29 -23.80 23.57
C GLU A 129 -28.10 -23.28 25.00
N LEU A 130 -27.57 -22.07 25.18
CA LEU A 130 -27.42 -21.43 26.47
C LEU A 130 -28.78 -21.14 27.12
N ASP A 131 -29.76 -20.66 26.35
CA ASP A 131 -31.11 -20.40 26.85
C ASP A 131 -31.81 -21.70 27.31
N SER A 132 -31.60 -22.79 26.58
CA SER A 132 -32.15 -24.10 26.97
C SER A 132 -31.51 -24.61 28.27
N LEU A 133 -30.22 -24.46 28.46
CA LEU A 133 -29.53 -24.86 29.69
C LEU A 133 -29.96 -24.02 30.90
N ILE A 134 -30.23 -22.73 30.69
CA ILE A 134 -30.76 -21.86 31.77
C ILE A 134 -32.15 -22.30 32.13
N ALA A 135 -33.02 -22.62 31.17
CA ALA A 135 -34.38 -23.11 31.44
C ALA A 135 -34.37 -24.42 32.23
N GLU A 136 -33.51 -25.37 31.84
CA GLU A 136 -33.35 -26.64 32.56
C GLU A 136 -32.76 -26.48 33.98
N GLY A 137 -31.88 -25.46 34.16
CA GLY A 137 -31.29 -25.14 35.48
C GLY A 137 -32.28 -24.52 36.44
N VAL A 138 -33.27 -23.77 35.95
CA VAL A 138 -34.33 -23.16 36.75
C VAL A 138 -35.37 -24.18 37.23
N GLU A 139 -35.66 -25.24 36.45
CA GLU A 139 -36.57 -26.31 36.85
C GLU A 139 -36.00 -27.25 37.93
N ARG A 140 -34.70 -27.23 38.14
CA ARG A 140 -34.02 -28.07 39.16
C ARG A 140 -33.72 -27.36 40.48
N ALA A 141 -34.05 -26.08 40.61
CA ALA A 141 -33.82 -25.28 41.82
C ALA A 141 -35.15 -25.04 42.56
#